data_1f064bd0623a30ea34b96d94c627c772
#
_entry.id   1f064bd0623a30ea34b96d94c627c772
#
_cell.length_a   1.000
_cell.length_b   1.000
_cell.length_c   1.000
_cell.angle_alpha   90.00
_cell.angle_beta   90.00
_cell.angle_gamma   90.00
#
_symmetry.space_group_name_H-M   'P 1'
#
loop_
_entity.id
_entity.type
_entity.pdbx_description
1 polymer ?
#
loop_
_entity_poly.entity_id
_entity_poly.type
_entity_poly.pdbx_seq_one_letter_code
_entity_poly.pdbx_strand_id
1 'polypeptide(L)'
;MKKTTKTLIIAIVSVAVLVGIFLLVYFVLPDKSDENGSSESGSDFDSAMAAAEEHVHLVSRIPAEIKSMDVDNETGKYTVLSETPKTETTASDGTTSLMTDATVYTLVGYEDMELLTGAPDKLANDCASITASKKVNDGSAKNDFGFDKPRATVKIEYTDGEKVTVYVGNDADDNKGTYLMLDGDENVYLVETDSADGFLMGAMDMLSTEIGFSANDDSGNVFTKMVFGGSLFGEDVVLDYSDSAAFSASYVITSPDDTIANEETVTYMVNNVRNLTAEKVIAVSPDDEKIKSYGLDDPYVTVEAEYPDLSVSYKATKPDSDGMFYLLSSGIIYQMDKNAVPWVNYTYDQLIPTYVMSPKYLNVDKITVEADGQTYEFEINRETNVSYNADSDTDVETTVTTITCGGKAVSEEVFNVYFQNLTSSKRSDMIVDMPEGKKELLKLTFEFSDGKTGTAVYYEGENRKCPVVVNGTLASNAFESYVTKIIADTKLAAENKAVDSIY
;
A
#
# COMPACT_ATOMS: atom_id res chain seq x y z
N MET A 1 -2.78 -10.22 -32.28
CA MET A 1 -3.93 -9.28 -32.17
C MET A 1 -3.52 -8.19 -31.20
N LYS A 2 -3.51 -6.93 -31.62
CA LYS A 2 -3.09 -5.79 -30.80
C LYS A 2 -4.00 -5.63 -29.57
N LYS A 3 -3.46 -5.20 -28.44
CA LYS A 3 -4.16 -5.04 -27.14
C LYS A 3 -5.47 -4.24 -27.27
N THR A 4 -5.49 -3.22 -28.13
CA THR A 4 -6.64 -2.37 -28.47
C THR A 4 -7.82 -3.14 -29.09
N THR A 5 -7.57 -4.16 -29.90
CA THR A 5 -8.62 -4.97 -30.53
C THR A 5 -9.33 -5.88 -29.51
N LYS A 6 -8.59 -6.38 -28.50
CA LYS A 6 -9.20 -7.18 -27.42
C LYS A 6 -10.11 -6.34 -26.52
N THR A 7 -9.69 -5.13 -26.17
CA THR A 7 -10.49 -4.21 -25.33
C THR A 7 -11.77 -3.78 -26.06
N LEU A 8 -11.69 -3.51 -27.36
CA LEU A 8 -12.86 -3.16 -28.17
C LEU A 8 -13.85 -4.32 -28.26
N ILE A 9 -13.38 -5.56 -28.44
CA ILE A 9 -14.23 -6.75 -28.48
C ILE A 9 -14.93 -6.97 -27.14
N ILE A 10 -14.24 -6.80 -26.02
CA ILE A 10 -14.83 -6.93 -24.68
C ILE A 10 -15.93 -5.89 -24.47
N ALA A 11 -15.69 -4.63 -24.86
CA ALA A 11 -16.70 -3.56 -24.75
C ALA A 11 -17.95 -3.85 -25.60
N ILE A 12 -17.79 -4.32 -26.83
CA ILE A 12 -18.92 -4.69 -27.73
C ILE A 12 -19.71 -5.86 -27.13
N VAL A 13 -19.04 -6.88 -26.59
CA VAL A 13 -19.70 -8.04 -25.95
C VAL A 13 -20.47 -7.61 -24.71
N SER A 14 -19.93 -6.70 -23.89
CA SER A 14 -20.60 -6.19 -22.69
C SER A 14 -21.88 -5.43 -23.04
N VAL A 15 -21.85 -4.59 -24.08
CA VAL A 15 -23.05 -3.87 -24.57
C VAL A 15 -24.08 -4.84 -25.14
N ALA A 16 -23.65 -5.85 -25.90
CA ALA A 16 -24.56 -6.85 -26.45
C ALA A 16 -25.26 -7.68 -25.36
N VAL A 17 -24.55 -8.01 -24.26
CA VAL A 17 -25.12 -8.71 -23.10
C VAL A 17 -26.15 -7.83 -22.39
N LEU A 18 -25.87 -6.54 -22.17
CA LEU A 18 -26.82 -5.62 -21.54
C LEU A 18 -28.08 -5.42 -22.40
N VAL A 19 -27.95 -5.28 -23.71
CA VAL A 19 -29.09 -5.21 -24.64
C VAL A 19 -29.87 -6.50 -24.64
N GLY A 20 -29.21 -7.66 -24.60
CA GLY A 20 -29.85 -8.97 -24.51
C GLY A 20 -30.68 -9.14 -23.21
N ILE A 21 -30.14 -8.69 -22.06
CA ILE A 21 -30.87 -8.71 -20.79
C ILE A 21 -32.08 -7.76 -20.84
N PHE A 22 -31.92 -6.55 -21.41
CA PHE A 22 -33.01 -5.59 -21.56
C PHE A 22 -34.15 -6.14 -22.44
N LEU A 23 -33.82 -6.76 -23.58
CA LEU A 23 -34.80 -7.40 -24.47
C LEU A 23 -35.48 -8.60 -23.77
N LEU A 24 -34.73 -9.38 -22.95
CA LEU A 24 -35.29 -10.52 -22.25
C LEU A 24 -36.28 -10.05 -21.15
N VAL A 25 -35.97 -8.96 -20.44
CA VAL A 25 -36.89 -8.34 -19.49
C VAL A 25 -38.13 -7.78 -20.21
N TYR A 26 -37.94 -7.16 -21.36
CA TYR A 26 -39.03 -6.54 -22.12
C TYR A 26 -39.98 -7.57 -22.76
N PHE A 27 -39.45 -8.72 -23.24
CA PHE A 27 -40.25 -9.74 -23.93
C PHE A 27 -40.73 -10.91 -23.05
N VAL A 28 -40.16 -11.11 -21.84
CA VAL A 28 -40.50 -12.22 -20.97
C VAL A 28 -41.48 -11.84 -19.84
N LEU A 29 -41.62 -10.52 -19.54
CA LEU A 29 -42.67 -10.09 -18.62
C LEU A 29 -44.02 -10.18 -19.36
N PRO A 30 -45.00 -10.97 -18.85
CA PRO A 30 -46.28 -11.09 -19.54
C PRO A 30 -47.06 -9.78 -19.47
N ASP A 31 -47.43 -9.31 -20.66
CA ASP A 31 -48.39 -8.25 -20.83
C ASP A 31 -49.71 -8.68 -20.19
N LYS A 32 -50.10 -8.02 -19.10
CA LYS A 32 -51.44 -8.18 -18.54
C LYS A 32 -52.40 -7.21 -19.26
N SER A 33 -52.87 -7.62 -20.40
CA SER A 33 -54.10 -7.07 -20.93
C SER A 33 -55.06 -8.19 -21.27
N ASP A 34 -56.34 -7.98 -20.75
CA ASP A 34 -57.60 -8.63 -21.04
C ASP A 34 -57.89 -9.97 -20.31
N GLU A 35 -58.99 -10.13 -19.57
CA GLU A 35 -60.39 -9.74 -19.77
C GLU A 35 -61.25 -9.90 -18.48
N ASN A 36 -62.23 -9.00 -18.33
CA ASN A 36 -63.57 -9.15 -17.74
C ASN A 36 -63.80 -9.82 -16.40
N GLY A 37 -64.30 -9.02 -15.48
CA GLY A 37 -65.02 -9.50 -14.29
C GLY A 37 -65.26 -8.44 -13.24
N SER A 38 -66.31 -7.69 -13.42
CA SER A 38 -67.05 -6.81 -12.49
C SER A 38 -66.67 -6.84 -11.00
N SER A 39 -66.64 -5.64 -10.46
CA SER A 39 -67.04 -5.13 -9.14
C SER A 39 -65.97 -4.89 -8.08
N GLU A 40 -65.94 -3.59 -7.68
CA GLU A 40 -65.57 -3.05 -6.36
C GLU A 40 -64.12 -3.19 -5.90
N SER A 41 -63.34 -2.14 -6.16
CA SER A 41 -62.63 -1.33 -5.13
C SER A 41 -61.79 -0.24 -5.77
N GLY A 42 -62.43 0.90 -6.06
CA GLY A 42 -61.75 2.11 -6.50
C GLY A 42 -61.16 2.89 -5.33
N SER A 43 -60.68 2.25 -4.25
CA SER A 43 -60.15 2.95 -3.07
C SER A 43 -58.64 2.72 -2.83
N ASP A 44 -58.03 1.69 -3.44
CA ASP A 44 -56.61 1.40 -3.13
C ASP A 44 -55.61 2.05 -4.14
N PHE A 45 -56.06 2.37 -5.36
CA PHE A 45 -55.20 3.03 -6.33
C PHE A 45 -55.09 4.54 -6.08
N ASP A 46 -56.21 5.20 -5.65
CA ASP A 46 -56.18 6.63 -5.25
C ASP A 46 -55.44 6.80 -3.93
N SER A 47 -55.42 5.79 -3.04
CA SER A 47 -54.62 5.83 -1.81
C SER A 47 -53.12 5.61 -2.08
N ALA A 48 -52.74 4.83 -3.10
CA ALA A 48 -51.35 4.63 -3.50
C ALA A 48 -50.80 5.85 -4.26
N MET A 49 -51.65 6.58 -5.01
CA MET A 49 -51.23 7.86 -5.63
C MET A 49 -51.30 9.04 -4.64
N ALA A 50 -52.08 8.98 -3.56
CA ALA A 50 -52.09 9.96 -2.49
C ALA A 50 -50.91 9.82 -1.50
N ALA A 51 -50.20 8.72 -1.56
CA ALA A 51 -48.96 8.44 -0.83
C ALA A 51 -47.70 8.68 -1.68
N ALA A 52 -47.81 9.31 -2.82
CA ALA A 52 -46.63 9.90 -3.47
C ALA A 52 -46.18 11.06 -2.53
N GLU A 53 -45.15 10.80 -1.72
CA GLU A 53 -44.54 11.81 -0.85
C GLU A 53 -44.26 13.05 -1.72
N GLU A 54 -44.82 14.20 -1.35
CA GLU A 54 -44.68 15.46 -2.07
C GLU A 54 -43.25 15.96 -1.79
N HIS A 55 -42.27 15.50 -2.61
CA HIS A 55 -40.90 15.99 -2.51
C HIS A 55 -40.86 17.48 -2.68
N VAL A 56 -40.31 18.19 -1.69
CA VAL A 56 -40.18 19.63 -1.70
C VAL A 56 -38.78 20.01 -2.16
N HIS A 57 -38.65 20.60 -3.34
CA HIS A 57 -37.36 21.13 -3.81
C HIS A 57 -37.09 22.48 -3.10
N LEU A 58 -36.10 22.46 -2.20
CA LEU A 58 -35.68 23.65 -1.45
C LEU A 58 -34.64 24.47 -2.22
N VAL A 59 -33.70 23.77 -2.88
CA VAL A 59 -32.70 24.34 -3.78
C VAL A 59 -32.70 23.50 -5.05
N SER A 60 -32.69 24.16 -6.20
CA SER A 60 -32.67 23.49 -7.51
C SER A 60 -31.69 24.23 -8.43
N ARG A 61 -30.41 23.95 -8.25
CA ARG A 61 -29.28 24.53 -8.96
C ARG A 61 -28.37 23.39 -9.44
N ILE A 62 -27.26 23.72 -10.12
CA ILE A 62 -26.21 22.79 -10.47
C ILE A 62 -24.87 23.22 -9.84
N PRO A 63 -23.95 22.31 -9.54
CA PRO A 63 -22.64 22.64 -8.93
C PRO A 63 -21.86 23.73 -9.67
N ALA A 64 -21.95 23.76 -11.00
CA ALA A 64 -21.29 24.77 -11.84
C ALA A 64 -21.77 26.23 -11.60
N GLU A 65 -22.90 26.40 -10.93
CA GLU A 65 -23.42 27.73 -10.54
C GLU A 65 -22.93 28.18 -9.16
N ILE A 66 -22.23 27.31 -8.42
CA ILE A 66 -21.70 27.66 -7.10
C ILE A 66 -20.39 28.44 -7.29
N LYS A 67 -20.23 29.50 -6.49
CA LYS A 67 -19.01 30.30 -6.39
C LYS A 67 -18.22 30.00 -5.12
N SER A 68 -18.93 29.87 -3.97
CA SER A 68 -18.31 29.54 -2.69
C SER A 68 -19.27 28.80 -1.76
N MET A 69 -18.72 27.99 -0.90
CA MET A 69 -19.40 27.25 0.17
C MET A 69 -18.64 27.48 1.48
N ASP A 70 -19.25 28.25 2.40
CA ASP A 70 -18.71 28.50 3.74
C ASP A 70 -19.38 27.53 4.72
N VAL A 71 -18.66 26.63 5.29
CA VAL A 71 -19.13 25.60 6.22
C VAL A 71 -18.65 25.91 7.63
N ASP A 72 -19.57 25.86 8.59
CA ASP A 72 -19.33 25.95 10.03
C ASP A 72 -20.04 24.78 10.68
N ASN A 73 -19.29 23.74 11.06
CA ASN A 73 -19.83 22.52 11.63
C ASN A 73 -19.04 22.05 12.86
N GLU A 74 -19.36 20.88 13.40
CA GLU A 74 -18.73 20.33 14.60
C GLU A 74 -17.22 20.10 14.45
N THR A 75 -16.71 19.94 13.22
CA THR A 75 -15.28 19.75 12.93
C THR A 75 -14.51 21.08 12.82
N GLY A 76 -15.22 22.20 12.62
CA GLY A 76 -14.65 23.54 12.48
C GLY A 76 -15.25 24.34 11.34
N LYS A 77 -14.54 25.42 10.97
CA LYS A 77 -14.93 26.33 9.89
C LYS A 77 -13.97 26.24 8.73
N TYR A 78 -14.51 26.16 7.53
CA TYR A 78 -13.73 26.18 6.30
C TYR A 78 -14.54 26.77 5.14
N THR A 79 -13.85 27.13 4.06
CA THR A 79 -14.45 27.64 2.82
C THR A 79 -13.91 26.84 1.65
N VAL A 80 -14.82 26.40 0.78
CA VAL A 80 -14.48 25.83 -0.53
C VAL A 80 -14.89 26.83 -1.61
N LEU A 81 -13.93 27.24 -2.43
CA LEU A 81 -14.19 28.03 -3.64
C LEU A 81 -14.44 27.07 -4.80
N SER A 82 -15.32 27.46 -5.71
CA SER A 82 -15.72 26.70 -6.87
C SER A 82 -15.61 27.57 -8.11
N GLU A 83 -14.90 27.09 -9.12
CA GLU A 83 -14.79 27.74 -10.42
C GLU A 83 -15.03 26.72 -11.54
N THR A 84 -15.94 27.05 -12.45
CA THR A 84 -16.23 26.24 -13.63
C THR A 84 -15.76 26.99 -14.86
N PRO A 85 -14.56 26.67 -15.39
CA PRO A 85 -14.02 27.34 -16.55
C PRO A 85 -14.88 27.08 -17.80
N LYS A 86 -14.86 28.04 -18.74
CA LYS A 86 -15.50 27.90 -20.03
C LYS A 86 -14.47 28.12 -21.12
N THR A 87 -14.28 27.13 -21.97
CA THR A 87 -13.33 27.19 -23.09
C THR A 87 -14.07 27.37 -24.40
N GLU A 88 -13.66 28.37 -25.20
CA GLU A 88 -14.15 28.56 -26.57
C GLU A 88 -13.47 27.55 -27.51
N THR A 89 -14.27 26.69 -28.13
CA THR A 89 -13.79 25.78 -29.18
C THR A 89 -14.36 26.19 -30.54
N THR A 90 -13.47 26.37 -31.52
CA THR A 90 -13.88 26.68 -32.89
C THR A 90 -13.78 25.41 -33.74
N ALA A 91 -14.91 24.94 -34.26
CA ALA A 91 -14.97 23.82 -35.17
C ALA A 91 -14.33 24.15 -36.53
N SER A 92 -13.99 23.15 -37.31
CA SER A 92 -13.35 23.31 -38.63
C SER A 92 -14.22 24.09 -39.67
N ASP A 93 -15.52 24.23 -39.40
CA ASP A 93 -16.47 25.03 -40.18
C ASP A 93 -16.55 26.51 -39.74
N GLY A 94 -15.73 26.92 -38.75
CA GLY A 94 -15.71 28.27 -38.24
C GLY A 94 -16.78 28.55 -37.16
N THR A 95 -17.56 27.57 -36.75
CA THR A 95 -18.55 27.72 -35.69
C THR A 95 -17.86 27.70 -34.34
N THR A 96 -17.99 28.76 -33.52
CA THR A 96 -17.47 28.84 -32.15
C THR A 96 -18.54 28.35 -31.17
N SER A 97 -18.20 27.41 -30.33
CA SER A 97 -19.03 26.94 -29.22
C SER A 97 -18.29 27.09 -27.90
N LEU A 98 -19.02 27.49 -26.85
CA LEU A 98 -18.52 27.53 -25.47
C LEU A 98 -18.69 26.15 -24.86
N MET A 99 -17.60 25.49 -24.52
CA MET A 99 -17.63 24.26 -23.73
C MET A 99 -17.42 24.60 -22.25
N THR A 100 -18.20 23.95 -21.41
CA THR A 100 -18.03 24.03 -19.95
C THR A 100 -17.07 22.93 -19.51
N ASP A 101 -15.96 23.30 -18.91
CA ASP A 101 -14.96 22.36 -18.40
C ASP A 101 -15.39 21.79 -17.04
N ALA A 102 -14.62 20.86 -16.49
CA ALA A 102 -14.83 20.34 -15.15
C ALA A 102 -14.70 21.47 -14.12
N THR A 103 -15.53 21.43 -13.08
CA THR A 103 -15.45 22.36 -11.95
C THR A 103 -14.17 22.12 -11.17
N VAL A 104 -13.45 23.17 -10.86
CA VAL A 104 -12.25 23.16 -10.03
C VAL A 104 -12.61 23.69 -8.64
N TYR A 105 -12.20 22.96 -7.61
CA TYR A 105 -12.42 23.36 -6.24
C TYR A 105 -11.11 23.74 -5.57
N THR A 106 -11.18 24.73 -4.66
CA THR A 106 -10.03 25.15 -3.85
C THR A 106 -10.48 25.25 -2.39
N LEU A 107 -9.82 24.52 -1.51
CA LEU A 107 -10.02 24.62 -0.07
C LEU A 107 -9.15 25.78 0.46
N VAL A 108 -9.79 26.82 0.98
CA VAL A 108 -9.10 28.02 1.45
C VAL A 108 -8.20 27.71 2.63
N GLY A 109 -6.92 28.11 2.54
CA GLY A 109 -5.88 27.82 3.52
C GLY A 109 -5.15 26.49 3.28
N TYR A 110 -5.54 25.76 2.23
CA TYR A 110 -4.93 24.49 1.81
C TYR A 110 -4.76 24.44 0.28
N GLU A 111 -4.47 25.58 -0.34
CA GLU A 111 -4.44 25.75 -1.79
C GLU A 111 -3.36 24.91 -2.48
N ASP A 112 -2.28 24.57 -1.75
CA ASP A 112 -1.17 23.73 -2.24
C ASP A 112 -1.41 22.22 -1.99
N MET A 113 -2.55 21.86 -1.40
CA MET A 113 -2.89 20.47 -1.08
C MET A 113 -3.77 19.86 -2.16
N GLU A 114 -3.54 18.59 -2.45
CA GLU A 114 -4.42 17.81 -3.31
C GLU A 114 -5.73 17.48 -2.57
N LEU A 115 -6.85 17.66 -3.27
CA LEU A 115 -8.16 17.33 -2.71
C LEU A 115 -8.52 15.87 -2.98
N LEU A 116 -9.23 15.26 -2.04
CA LEU A 116 -9.77 13.92 -2.20
C LEU A 116 -10.83 13.91 -3.31
N THR A 117 -10.61 13.07 -4.31
CA THR A 117 -11.52 12.95 -5.45
C THR A 117 -12.95 12.68 -4.99
N GLY A 118 -13.88 13.53 -5.43
CA GLY A 118 -15.30 13.42 -5.14
C GLY A 118 -15.75 14.06 -3.82
N ALA A 119 -14.85 14.37 -2.87
CA ALA A 119 -15.25 15.01 -1.61
C ALA A 119 -15.80 16.44 -1.81
N PRO A 120 -15.13 17.34 -2.55
CA PRO A 120 -15.70 18.64 -2.87
C PRO A 120 -16.98 18.55 -3.74
N ASP A 121 -17.03 17.56 -4.66
CA ASP A 121 -18.22 17.33 -5.47
C ASP A 121 -19.42 16.94 -4.62
N LYS A 122 -19.23 16.13 -3.58
CA LYS A 122 -20.30 15.74 -2.65
C LYS A 122 -20.89 16.99 -1.97
N LEU A 123 -20.04 17.84 -1.39
CA LEU A 123 -20.49 19.11 -0.79
C LEU A 123 -21.20 20.01 -1.81
N ALA A 124 -20.64 20.15 -3.01
CA ALA A 124 -21.22 20.99 -4.06
C ALA A 124 -22.56 20.45 -4.56
N ASN A 125 -22.73 19.15 -4.69
CA ASN A 125 -23.99 18.52 -5.07
C ASN A 125 -25.06 18.74 -3.97
N ASP A 126 -24.71 18.55 -2.71
CA ASP A 126 -25.62 18.79 -1.58
C ASP A 126 -26.00 20.27 -1.46
N CYS A 127 -25.08 21.19 -1.82
CA CYS A 127 -25.37 22.66 -1.88
C CYS A 127 -26.22 23.02 -3.10
N ALA A 128 -26.09 22.36 -4.23
CA ALA A 128 -26.79 22.71 -5.47
C ALA A 128 -28.21 22.14 -5.51
N SER A 129 -28.45 20.97 -4.89
CA SER A 129 -29.76 20.33 -4.97
C SER A 129 -30.19 19.82 -3.59
N ILE A 130 -31.14 20.52 -2.98
CA ILE A 130 -31.70 20.13 -1.70
C ILE A 130 -33.16 19.74 -1.91
N THR A 131 -33.50 18.48 -1.74
CA THR A 131 -34.86 17.97 -1.86
C THR A 131 -35.27 17.33 -0.54
N ALA A 132 -36.35 17.83 0.04
CA ALA A 132 -36.92 17.26 1.25
C ALA A 132 -37.98 16.23 0.91
N SER A 133 -38.00 15.13 1.66
CA SER A 133 -39.03 14.11 1.60
C SER A 133 -40.36 14.62 2.15
N LYS A 134 -40.30 15.54 3.11
CA LYS A 134 -41.50 16.20 3.66
C LYS A 134 -41.16 17.48 4.38
N LYS A 135 -42.16 18.36 4.48
CA LYS A 135 -42.20 19.50 5.37
C LYS A 135 -42.74 19.04 6.73
N VAL A 136 -42.03 19.37 7.82
CA VAL A 136 -42.45 19.03 9.18
C VAL A 136 -43.29 20.12 9.74
N ASN A 137 -44.58 19.85 9.97
CA ASN A 137 -45.59 20.79 10.45
C ASN A 137 -46.38 20.20 11.61
N ASP A 138 -45.69 19.72 12.65
CA ASP A 138 -46.33 19.08 13.79
C ASP A 138 -46.56 20.01 14.98
N GLY A 139 -46.20 21.30 14.84
CA GLY A 139 -46.34 22.30 15.90
C GLY A 139 -45.22 22.27 16.94
N SER A 140 -44.20 21.41 16.74
CA SER A 140 -43.03 21.37 17.61
C SER A 140 -42.18 22.65 17.49
N ALA A 141 -41.48 22.99 18.57
CA ALA A 141 -40.54 24.08 18.54
C ALA A 141 -39.31 23.78 17.69
N LYS A 142 -38.73 24.75 17.02
CA LYS A 142 -37.48 24.57 16.22
C LYS A 142 -36.36 23.95 17.05
N ASN A 143 -36.31 24.18 18.34
CA ASN A 143 -35.33 23.62 19.27
C ASN A 143 -35.44 22.09 19.39
N ASP A 144 -36.62 21.50 19.18
CA ASP A 144 -36.85 20.06 19.25
C ASP A 144 -36.13 19.34 18.10
N PHE A 145 -35.81 20.08 17.02
CA PHE A 145 -35.10 19.59 15.85
C PHE A 145 -33.59 19.92 15.84
N GLY A 146 -33.07 20.54 16.92
CA GLY A 146 -31.64 20.89 17.08
C GLY A 146 -31.20 22.23 16.51
N PHE A 147 -32.11 23.12 16.09
CA PHE A 147 -31.75 24.39 15.48
C PHE A 147 -31.39 25.52 16.46
N ASP A 148 -31.43 25.29 17.77
CA ASP A 148 -30.81 26.16 18.78
C ASP A 148 -29.27 26.06 18.75
N LYS A 149 -28.73 24.90 18.35
CA LYS A 149 -27.33 24.66 18.09
C LYS A 149 -27.17 23.72 16.88
N PRO A 150 -27.27 24.29 15.66
CA PRO A 150 -27.18 23.46 14.45
C PRO A 150 -25.85 22.65 14.38
N ARG A 151 -25.89 21.41 13.90
CA ARG A 151 -24.70 20.58 13.64
C ARG A 151 -23.84 21.17 12.54
N ALA A 152 -24.47 21.82 11.55
CA ALA A 152 -23.77 22.63 10.55
C ALA A 152 -24.57 23.87 10.15
N THR A 153 -23.86 24.90 9.78
CA THR A 153 -24.37 26.10 9.07
C THR A 153 -23.57 26.27 7.80
N VAL A 154 -24.22 26.16 6.65
CA VAL A 154 -23.58 26.27 5.35
C VAL A 154 -24.12 27.50 4.61
N LYS A 155 -23.21 28.41 4.22
CA LYS A 155 -23.53 29.58 3.41
C LYS A 155 -23.04 29.37 2.00
N ILE A 156 -23.95 29.39 1.05
CA ILE A 156 -23.70 29.14 -0.36
C ILE A 156 -23.83 30.45 -1.09
N GLU A 157 -22.84 30.85 -1.86
CA GLU A 157 -22.90 31.96 -2.81
C GLU A 157 -22.88 31.41 -4.24
N TYR A 158 -23.87 31.78 -5.04
CA TYR A 158 -23.93 31.40 -6.45
C TYR A 158 -23.32 32.47 -7.35
N THR A 159 -22.97 32.08 -8.57
CA THR A 159 -22.33 32.97 -9.57
C THR A 159 -23.17 34.15 -10.00
N ASP A 160 -24.49 34.06 -9.85
CA ASP A 160 -25.44 35.17 -10.09
C ASP A 160 -25.58 36.12 -8.89
N GLY A 161 -24.91 35.85 -7.76
CA GLY A 161 -24.90 36.62 -6.54
C GLY A 161 -25.99 36.24 -5.54
N GLU A 162 -26.86 35.28 -5.84
CA GLU A 162 -27.81 34.74 -4.88
C GLU A 162 -27.07 34.05 -3.72
N LYS A 163 -27.63 34.12 -2.52
CA LYS A 163 -27.06 33.50 -1.31
C LYS A 163 -28.12 32.67 -0.60
N VAL A 164 -27.76 31.47 -0.24
CA VAL A 164 -28.59 30.56 0.55
C VAL A 164 -27.82 30.16 1.81
N THR A 165 -28.50 30.17 2.95
CA THR A 165 -27.94 29.62 4.20
C THR A 165 -28.77 28.42 4.62
N VAL A 166 -28.10 27.31 4.85
CA VAL A 166 -28.69 26.04 5.29
C VAL A 166 -28.27 25.78 6.72
N TYR A 167 -29.20 25.41 7.57
CA TYR A 167 -28.98 24.94 8.93
C TYR A 167 -29.28 23.45 8.99
N VAL A 168 -28.34 22.65 9.51
CA VAL A 168 -28.48 21.20 9.71
C VAL A 168 -28.79 20.94 11.18
N GLY A 169 -29.95 20.38 11.45
CA GLY A 169 -30.40 20.01 12.79
C GLY A 169 -30.01 18.56 13.17
N ASN A 170 -30.83 17.96 14.02
CA ASN A 170 -30.69 16.58 14.47
C ASN A 170 -31.07 15.58 13.35
N ASP A 171 -30.61 14.34 13.49
CA ASP A 171 -31.16 13.23 12.73
C ASP A 171 -32.55 12.87 13.29
N ALA A 172 -33.42 12.44 12.40
CA ALA A 172 -34.76 11.98 12.80
C ALA A 172 -34.67 10.60 13.48
N ASP A 173 -35.63 10.33 14.34
CA ASP A 173 -35.78 9.00 14.95
C ASP A 173 -35.83 7.91 13.87
N ASP A 174 -35.26 6.75 14.17
CA ASP A 174 -35.17 5.60 13.26
C ASP A 174 -34.26 5.81 12.02
N ASN A 175 -33.33 6.78 12.01
CA ASN A 175 -32.44 7.12 10.88
C ASN A 175 -33.20 7.37 9.56
N LYS A 176 -34.36 7.98 9.63
CA LYS A 176 -35.21 8.27 8.45
C LYS A 176 -34.83 9.56 7.73
N GLY A 177 -33.78 10.22 8.14
CA GLY A 177 -33.30 11.46 7.54
C GLY A 177 -32.76 12.42 8.55
N THR A 178 -32.41 13.60 8.06
CA THR A 178 -31.82 14.72 8.83
C THR A 178 -32.73 15.96 8.69
N TYR A 179 -32.93 16.70 9.78
CA TYR A 179 -33.71 17.93 9.74
C TYR A 179 -32.88 19.08 9.17
N LEU A 180 -33.45 19.80 8.20
CA LEU A 180 -32.89 21.01 7.60
C LEU A 180 -33.84 22.22 7.75
N MET A 181 -33.24 23.39 7.79
CA MET A 181 -33.92 24.68 7.71
C MET A 181 -33.15 25.66 6.84
N LEU A 182 -33.81 26.48 6.06
CA LEU A 182 -33.18 27.57 5.30
C LEU A 182 -33.33 28.87 6.06
N ASP A 183 -32.33 29.77 5.92
CA ASP A 183 -32.41 31.11 6.48
C ASP A 183 -33.58 31.90 5.84
N GLY A 184 -34.37 32.59 6.67
CA GLY A 184 -35.56 33.29 6.23
C GLY A 184 -36.80 32.42 6.01
N ASP A 185 -36.69 31.10 6.15
CA ASP A 185 -37.84 30.17 6.14
C ASP A 185 -38.19 29.74 7.58
N GLU A 186 -39.46 29.76 7.90
CA GLU A 186 -39.92 29.31 9.22
C GLU A 186 -40.16 27.80 9.31
N ASN A 187 -40.06 27.11 8.19
CA ASN A 187 -40.36 25.67 8.11
C ASN A 187 -39.15 24.82 8.40
N VAL A 188 -39.42 23.65 8.97
CA VAL A 188 -38.46 22.54 9.14
C VAL A 188 -38.75 21.49 8.08
N TYR A 189 -37.70 20.97 7.52
CA TYR A 189 -37.74 19.96 6.46
C TYR A 189 -36.99 18.69 6.86
N LEU A 190 -37.47 17.54 6.42
CA LEU A 190 -36.76 16.29 6.56
C LEU A 190 -36.17 15.93 5.19
N VAL A 191 -34.85 15.76 5.15
CA VAL A 191 -34.11 15.25 3.98
C VAL A 191 -33.59 13.85 4.24
N GLU A 192 -33.25 13.09 3.20
CA GLU A 192 -32.53 11.84 3.37
C GLU A 192 -31.17 12.11 4.02
N THR A 193 -30.67 11.18 4.86
CA THR A 193 -29.43 11.36 5.62
C THR A 193 -28.27 11.67 4.69
N ASP A 194 -28.12 10.89 3.61
CA ASP A 194 -27.03 11.04 2.63
C ASP A 194 -27.02 12.43 1.95
N SER A 195 -28.18 13.11 1.89
CA SER A 195 -28.30 14.45 1.31
C SER A 195 -27.80 15.58 2.23
N ALA A 196 -27.41 15.26 3.46
CA ALA A 196 -26.84 16.20 4.42
C ALA A 196 -25.37 15.88 4.78
N ASP A 197 -24.85 14.75 4.33
CA ASP A 197 -23.50 14.29 4.69
C ASP A 197 -22.40 15.26 4.30
N GLY A 198 -22.50 15.88 3.10
CA GLY A 198 -21.54 16.86 2.64
C GLY A 198 -21.44 18.10 3.56
N PHE A 199 -22.54 18.50 4.20
CA PHE A 199 -22.56 19.63 5.14
C PHE A 199 -21.83 19.32 6.47
N LEU A 200 -21.69 18.04 6.81
CA LEU A 200 -21.07 17.57 8.05
C LEU A 200 -19.60 17.18 7.88
N MET A 201 -19.10 17.12 6.63
CA MET A 201 -17.69 16.87 6.35
C MET A 201 -16.82 17.98 6.92
N GLY A 202 -15.61 17.61 7.38
CA GLY A 202 -14.60 18.58 7.84
C GLY A 202 -13.65 18.99 6.73
N ALA A 203 -12.85 20.04 6.98
CA ALA A 203 -11.79 20.46 6.06
C ALA A 203 -10.79 19.32 5.77
N MET A 204 -10.46 18.51 6.78
CA MET A 204 -9.52 17.39 6.64
C MET A 204 -10.09 16.26 5.78
N ASP A 205 -11.41 16.07 5.76
CA ASP A 205 -12.07 15.07 4.92
C ASP A 205 -12.09 15.46 3.42
N MET A 206 -11.74 16.71 3.11
CA MET A 206 -11.57 17.19 1.72
C MET A 206 -10.19 16.91 1.14
N LEU A 207 -9.21 16.55 1.97
CA LEU A 207 -7.81 16.40 1.55
C LEU A 207 -7.51 14.97 1.08
N SER A 208 -6.63 14.85 0.08
CA SER A 208 -6.16 13.56 -0.41
C SER A 208 -5.52 12.75 0.71
N THR A 209 -5.84 11.46 0.73
CA THR A 209 -5.26 10.48 1.65
C THR A 209 -4.08 9.72 1.06
N GLU A 210 -3.64 10.07 -0.14
CA GLU A 210 -2.47 9.46 -0.78
C GLU A 210 -1.17 10.02 -0.21
N ILE A 211 -0.21 9.14 0.10
CA ILE A 211 1.05 9.47 0.76
C ILE A 211 2.22 8.88 -0.04
N GLY A 212 3.24 9.70 -0.28
CA GLY A 212 4.45 9.26 -1.00
C GLY A 212 4.19 8.84 -2.44
N PHE A 213 3.07 9.29 -3.00
CA PHE A 213 2.67 9.00 -4.38
C PHE A 213 3.56 9.74 -5.37
N SER A 214 3.91 9.05 -6.49
CA SER A 214 4.57 9.67 -7.64
C SER A 214 3.82 9.30 -8.92
N ALA A 215 3.48 10.30 -9.71
CA ALA A 215 2.74 10.14 -10.97
C ALA A 215 3.58 9.50 -12.10
N ASN A 216 4.91 9.42 -11.96
CA ASN A 216 5.84 8.96 -13.00
C ASN A 216 6.50 7.63 -12.61
N ASP A 217 5.71 6.62 -12.31
CA ASP A 217 6.17 5.36 -11.71
C ASP A 217 6.68 4.31 -12.71
N ASP A 218 7.57 4.69 -13.62
CA ASP A 218 8.30 3.70 -14.44
C ASP A 218 9.64 3.26 -13.80
N SER A 219 10.07 3.90 -12.69
CA SER A 219 11.37 3.67 -12.06
C SER A 219 11.43 2.43 -11.16
N GLY A 220 10.28 1.82 -10.88
CA GLY A 220 10.21 0.66 -9.99
C GLY A 220 10.54 1.00 -8.52
N ASN A 221 10.57 -0.03 -7.67
CA ASN A 221 10.86 0.11 -6.24
C ASN A 221 12.38 0.13 -5.91
N VAL A 222 13.22 0.47 -6.88
CA VAL A 222 14.67 0.58 -6.65
C VAL A 222 14.96 1.88 -5.91
N PHE A 223 15.38 1.78 -4.68
CA PHE A 223 15.77 2.89 -3.82
C PHE A 223 17.29 3.07 -3.83
N THR A 224 17.75 4.29 -3.53
CA THR A 224 19.17 4.62 -3.32
C THR A 224 19.53 4.64 -1.83
N LYS A 225 18.53 4.78 -0.95
CA LYS A 225 18.67 4.70 0.50
C LYS A 225 17.36 4.17 1.08
N MET A 226 17.47 3.26 2.05
CA MET A 226 16.33 2.76 2.83
C MET A 226 16.77 2.48 4.26
N VAL A 227 16.15 3.17 5.20
CA VAL A 227 16.45 3.03 6.64
C VAL A 227 15.15 2.88 7.41
N PHE A 228 15.07 1.84 8.23
CA PHE A 228 14.02 1.64 9.20
C PHE A 228 14.60 1.80 10.60
N GLY A 229 13.99 2.65 11.43
CA GLY A 229 14.41 2.93 12.80
C GLY A 229 13.22 2.95 13.75
N GLY A 230 13.47 3.51 14.95
CA GLY A 230 12.48 3.63 16.00
C GLY A 230 12.51 2.47 17.00
N SER A 231 11.62 2.51 18.00
CA SER A 231 11.65 1.57 19.13
C SER A 231 11.33 0.12 18.75
N LEU A 232 10.69 -0.11 17.58
CA LEU A 232 10.42 -1.47 17.06
C LEU A 232 11.71 -2.21 16.72
N PHE A 233 12.68 -1.53 16.12
CA PHE A 233 13.92 -2.15 15.65
C PHE A 233 15.07 -2.05 16.68
N GLY A 234 15.03 -1.06 17.57
CA GLY A 234 16.07 -0.78 18.55
C GLY A 234 17.26 -0.03 17.95
N GLU A 235 17.86 -0.56 16.90
CA GLU A 235 18.91 0.08 16.10
C GLU A 235 18.42 0.28 14.67
N ASP A 236 19.01 1.25 13.96
CA ASP A 236 18.63 1.53 12.58
C ASP A 236 19.01 0.37 11.66
N VAL A 237 18.01 -0.13 10.93
CA VAL A 237 18.16 -1.16 9.91
C VAL A 237 18.36 -0.47 8.57
N VAL A 238 19.55 -0.58 8.02
CA VAL A 238 19.89 -0.03 6.70
C VAL A 238 19.82 -1.14 5.67
N LEU A 239 19.00 -0.93 4.64
CA LEU A 239 18.86 -1.83 3.51
C LEU A 239 19.55 -1.25 2.28
N ASP A 240 20.33 -2.09 1.60
CA ASP A 240 20.84 -1.81 0.26
C ASP A 240 20.18 -2.75 -0.75
N TYR A 241 19.83 -2.20 -1.92
CA TYR A 241 19.46 -3.01 -3.07
C TYR A 241 20.73 -3.48 -3.78
N SER A 242 20.83 -4.78 -3.95
CA SER A 242 21.96 -5.40 -4.63
C SER A 242 21.43 -6.31 -5.74
N ASP A 243 21.61 -5.91 -6.97
CA ASP A 243 21.53 -6.80 -8.12
C ASP A 243 22.82 -7.63 -8.27
N SER A 244 23.79 -7.39 -7.36
CA SER A 244 25.02 -8.15 -7.33
C SER A 244 24.72 -9.61 -7.03
N ALA A 245 25.24 -10.36 -7.88
CA ALA A 245 25.04 -11.75 -8.09
C ALA A 245 25.62 -12.69 -7.01
N ALA A 246 26.20 -12.17 -5.92
CA ALA A 246 26.84 -12.98 -4.89
C ALA A 246 25.83 -13.86 -4.11
N PHE A 247 24.68 -13.30 -3.79
CA PHE A 247 23.65 -14.00 -3.00
C PHE A 247 22.34 -14.19 -3.77
N SER A 248 21.48 -15.06 -3.26
CA SER A 248 20.15 -15.30 -3.83
C SER A 248 19.11 -14.28 -3.33
N ALA A 249 19.52 -13.11 -2.85
CA ALA A 249 18.66 -12.05 -2.34
C ALA A 249 18.96 -10.74 -3.07
N SER A 250 17.92 -9.98 -3.38
CA SER A 250 18.02 -8.66 -3.98
C SER A 250 18.31 -7.57 -2.95
N TYR A 251 18.08 -7.86 -1.67
CA TYR A 251 18.30 -6.94 -0.57
C TYR A 251 19.32 -7.48 0.42
N VAL A 252 20.18 -6.59 0.89
CA VAL A 252 21.14 -6.85 1.96
C VAL A 252 20.93 -5.87 3.10
N ILE A 253 21.13 -6.33 4.33
CA ILE A 253 21.15 -5.52 5.52
C ILE A 253 22.62 -5.15 5.78
N THR A 254 22.93 -3.85 5.87
CA THR A 254 24.27 -3.33 6.11
C THR A 254 24.44 -2.74 7.51
N SER A 255 23.34 -2.58 8.25
CA SER A 255 23.29 -2.19 9.67
C SER A 255 21.99 -2.75 10.27
N PRO A 256 21.98 -3.22 11.53
CA PRO A 256 23.10 -3.32 12.47
C PRO A 256 24.09 -4.44 12.12
N ASP A 257 23.72 -5.37 11.26
CA ASP A 257 24.52 -6.51 10.87
C ASP A 257 24.79 -6.52 9.36
N ASP A 258 25.91 -7.13 8.94
CA ASP A 258 26.18 -7.37 7.51
C ASP A 258 25.66 -8.77 7.12
N THR A 259 24.45 -8.81 6.56
CA THR A 259 23.80 -10.06 6.16
C THR A 259 22.83 -9.86 4.99
N ILE A 260 22.50 -10.97 4.31
CA ILE A 260 21.40 -10.95 3.35
C ILE A 260 20.07 -10.77 4.08
N ALA A 261 19.13 -10.13 3.41
CA ALA A 261 17.78 -9.98 3.93
C ALA A 261 16.90 -11.21 3.64
N ASN A 262 15.84 -11.38 4.43
CA ASN A 262 14.73 -12.26 4.07
C ASN A 262 13.99 -11.66 2.88
N GLU A 263 14.22 -12.21 1.69
CA GLU A 263 13.72 -11.65 0.42
C GLU A 263 12.21 -11.44 0.42
N GLU A 264 11.43 -12.40 0.90
CA GLU A 264 9.98 -12.31 0.93
C GLU A 264 9.49 -11.17 1.84
N THR A 265 9.97 -11.15 3.08
CA THR A 265 9.56 -10.13 4.07
C THR A 265 10.01 -8.74 3.65
N VAL A 266 11.28 -8.59 3.24
CA VAL A 266 11.84 -7.28 2.90
C VAL A 266 11.25 -6.75 1.61
N THR A 267 11.05 -7.60 0.58
CA THR A 267 10.35 -7.18 -0.64
C THR A 267 8.95 -6.64 -0.33
N TYR A 268 8.21 -7.34 0.56
CA TYR A 268 6.88 -6.88 0.96
C TYR A 268 6.93 -5.55 1.72
N MET A 269 7.90 -5.35 2.61
CA MET A 269 8.10 -4.07 3.31
C MET A 269 8.43 -2.94 2.34
N VAL A 270 9.43 -3.13 1.50
CA VAL A 270 9.94 -2.13 0.55
C VAL A 270 8.86 -1.70 -0.45
N ASN A 271 8.10 -2.65 -0.99
CA ASN A 271 7.02 -2.35 -1.93
C ASN A 271 5.87 -1.52 -1.31
N ASN A 272 5.78 -1.48 0.02
CA ASN A 272 4.77 -0.73 0.76
C ASN A 272 5.38 0.47 1.54
N VAL A 273 6.48 1.05 1.07
CA VAL A 273 7.02 2.32 1.60
C VAL A 273 6.50 3.51 0.81
N ARG A 274 6.33 3.37 -0.50
CA ARG A 274 5.73 4.42 -1.33
C ARG A 274 4.30 4.06 -1.70
N ASN A 275 3.53 5.03 -2.17
CA ASN A 275 2.14 4.88 -2.61
C ASN A 275 1.22 4.33 -1.49
N LEU A 276 1.35 4.90 -0.29
CA LEU A 276 0.48 4.59 0.83
C LEU A 276 -0.84 5.34 0.70
N THR A 277 -1.91 4.74 1.21
CA THR A 277 -3.21 5.38 1.32
C THR A 277 -3.65 5.36 2.79
N ALA A 278 -3.98 6.52 3.33
CA ALA A 278 -4.47 6.67 4.69
C ALA A 278 -5.99 6.48 4.76
N GLU A 279 -6.50 6.17 5.95
CA GLU A 279 -7.93 6.19 6.24
C GLU A 279 -8.46 7.63 6.24
N LYS A 280 -7.68 8.57 6.78
CA LYS A 280 -8.00 10.01 6.78
C LYS A 280 -6.81 10.89 7.14
N VAL A 281 -6.92 12.17 6.76
CA VAL A 281 -6.04 13.24 7.24
C VAL A 281 -6.51 13.69 8.62
N ILE A 282 -5.58 13.84 9.56
CA ILE A 282 -5.87 14.27 10.95
C ILE A 282 -5.50 15.74 11.17
N ALA A 283 -4.34 16.15 10.66
CA ALA A 283 -3.86 17.53 10.80
C ALA A 283 -2.85 17.88 9.73
N VAL A 284 -2.87 19.09 9.26
CA VAL A 284 -1.87 19.68 8.34
C VAL A 284 -1.06 20.72 9.12
N SER A 285 0.25 20.73 8.87
CA SER A 285 1.22 21.62 9.54
C SER A 285 1.06 21.65 11.07
N PRO A 286 1.04 20.45 11.74
CA PRO A 286 0.90 20.35 13.18
C PRO A 286 2.08 21.01 13.88
N ASP A 287 1.83 21.71 14.98
CA ASP A 287 2.87 22.16 15.89
C ASP A 287 3.45 21.02 16.75
N ASP A 288 4.53 21.31 17.49
CA ASP A 288 5.20 20.32 18.32
C ASP A 288 4.28 19.74 19.41
N GLU A 289 3.35 20.54 19.95
CA GLU A 289 2.39 20.08 20.94
C GLU A 289 1.41 19.08 20.32
N LYS A 290 0.96 19.36 19.12
CA LYS A 290 0.08 18.47 18.36
C LYS A 290 0.80 17.16 18.01
N ILE A 291 2.04 17.23 17.47
CA ILE A 291 2.88 16.06 17.18
C ILE A 291 3.03 15.18 18.42
N LYS A 292 3.35 15.79 19.57
CA LYS A 292 3.50 15.10 20.83
C LYS A 292 2.19 14.50 21.35
N SER A 293 1.06 15.21 21.18
CA SER A 293 -0.25 14.70 21.62
C SER A 293 -0.67 13.41 20.93
N TYR A 294 -0.12 13.15 19.73
CA TYR A 294 -0.30 11.90 18.98
C TYR A 294 0.82 10.88 19.24
N GLY A 295 1.85 11.18 20.05
CA GLY A 295 2.97 10.27 20.34
C GLY A 295 3.98 10.14 19.20
N LEU A 296 4.03 11.12 18.30
CA LEU A 296 4.91 11.12 17.13
C LEU A 296 6.28 11.81 17.42
N ASP A 297 6.47 12.31 18.62
CA ASP A 297 7.75 12.82 19.14
C ASP A 297 8.70 11.68 19.59
N ASP A 298 8.17 10.49 19.93
CA ASP A 298 8.91 9.27 20.21
C ASP A 298 8.34 8.10 19.36
N PRO A 299 8.67 8.05 18.07
CA PRO A 299 8.01 7.17 17.14
C PRO A 299 8.36 5.69 17.37
N TYR A 300 7.36 4.84 17.22
CA TYR A 300 7.51 3.38 17.23
C TYR A 300 8.31 2.89 16.02
N VAL A 301 8.06 3.46 14.84
CA VAL A 301 8.84 3.22 13.62
C VAL A 301 9.16 4.55 12.94
N THR A 302 10.37 4.67 12.44
CA THR A 302 10.77 5.69 11.47
C THR A 302 11.14 5.02 10.15
N VAL A 303 10.86 5.68 9.04
CA VAL A 303 11.31 5.25 7.70
C VAL A 303 11.91 6.44 6.98
N GLU A 304 13.11 6.28 6.46
CA GLU A 304 13.71 7.20 5.52
C GLU A 304 14.04 6.44 4.23
N ALA A 305 13.47 6.86 3.12
CA ALA A 305 13.74 6.24 1.83
C ALA A 305 13.94 7.30 0.74
N GLU A 306 14.93 7.06 -0.11
CA GLU A 306 15.25 7.87 -1.27
C GLU A 306 15.10 7.02 -2.52
N TYR A 307 14.27 7.49 -3.44
CA TYR A 307 14.06 6.94 -4.77
C TYR A 307 14.53 7.98 -5.81
N PRO A 308 14.71 7.61 -7.08
CA PRO A 308 15.11 8.57 -8.12
C PRO A 308 14.14 9.74 -8.29
N ASP A 309 12.88 9.57 -8.00
CA ASP A 309 11.78 10.52 -8.23
C ASP A 309 11.10 11.02 -6.95
N LEU A 310 11.40 10.41 -5.79
CA LEU A 310 10.70 10.67 -4.54
C LEU A 310 11.63 10.42 -3.34
N SER A 311 11.50 11.27 -2.32
CA SER A 311 12.07 11.01 -0.98
C SER A 311 10.96 11.01 0.04
N VAL A 312 10.93 10.03 0.93
CA VAL A 312 9.94 9.91 2.00
C VAL A 312 10.63 9.88 3.35
N SER A 313 9.98 10.50 4.33
CA SER A 313 10.35 10.45 5.73
C SER A 313 9.09 10.26 6.55
N TYR A 314 9.00 9.14 7.25
CA TYR A 314 7.84 8.75 8.04
C TYR A 314 8.19 8.63 9.52
N LYS A 315 7.25 9.04 10.37
CA LYS A 315 7.24 8.70 11.80
C LYS A 315 5.89 8.07 12.13
N ALA A 316 5.90 6.86 12.65
CA ALA A 316 4.69 6.10 12.92
C ALA A 316 4.59 5.75 14.41
N THR A 317 3.38 5.82 14.96
CA THR A 317 3.10 5.32 16.30
C THR A 317 2.86 3.81 16.28
N LYS A 318 2.87 3.18 17.44
CA LYS A 318 2.50 1.78 17.58
C LYS A 318 1.01 1.60 17.27
N PRO A 319 0.64 0.60 16.45
CA PRO A 319 -0.77 0.26 16.23
C PRO A 319 -1.50 -0.06 17.54
N ASP A 320 -2.72 0.43 17.68
CA ASP A 320 -3.61 0.15 18.79
C ASP A 320 -4.29 -1.25 18.67
N SER A 321 -5.24 -1.55 19.54
CA SER A 321 -5.96 -2.83 19.56
C SER A 321 -6.77 -3.09 18.28
N ASP A 322 -7.23 -2.03 17.61
CA ASP A 322 -8.01 -2.10 16.39
C ASP A 322 -7.12 -2.12 15.13
N GLY A 323 -5.81 -1.95 15.34
CA GLY A 323 -4.80 -1.92 14.29
C GLY A 323 -4.58 -0.54 13.69
N MET A 324 -5.18 0.50 14.28
CA MET A 324 -5.04 1.87 13.81
C MET A 324 -3.81 2.53 14.46
N PHE A 325 -3.16 3.42 13.69
CA PHE A 325 -2.01 4.18 14.17
C PHE A 325 -1.91 5.53 13.46
N TYR A 326 -1.03 6.40 13.96
CA TYR A 326 -0.77 7.70 13.34
C TYR A 326 0.56 7.70 12.62
N LEU A 327 0.56 8.31 11.43
CA LEU A 327 1.72 8.51 10.57
C LEU A 327 1.93 9.99 10.32
N LEU A 328 3.13 10.50 10.61
CA LEU A 328 3.56 11.84 10.20
C LEU A 328 4.41 11.73 8.95
N SER A 329 4.01 12.42 7.90
CA SER A 329 4.73 12.56 6.64
C SER A 329 4.55 13.95 6.07
N SER A 330 5.63 14.59 5.61
CA SER A 330 5.60 15.90 4.92
C SER A 330 4.80 16.99 5.67
N GLY A 331 4.83 16.94 7.02
CA GLY A 331 4.08 17.91 7.84
C GLY A 331 2.59 17.64 7.94
N ILE A 332 2.13 16.43 7.63
CA ILE A 332 0.74 16.01 7.75
C ILE A 332 0.67 14.78 8.65
N ILE A 333 -0.27 14.78 9.59
CA ILE A 333 -0.61 13.61 10.39
C ILE A 333 -1.77 12.88 9.71
N TYR A 334 -1.58 11.60 9.48
CA TYR A 334 -2.56 10.67 8.92
C TYR A 334 -2.96 9.62 9.94
N GLN A 335 -4.17 9.10 9.83
CA GLN A 335 -4.58 7.85 10.48
C GLN A 335 -4.46 6.71 9.47
N MET A 336 -3.81 5.61 9.88
CA MET A 336 -3.47 4.47 9.05
C MET A 336 -4.02 3.17 9.64
N ASP A 337 -4.30 2.19 8.80
CA ASP A 337 -4.49 0.79 9.19
C ASP A 337 -3.17 0.02 9.03
N LYS A 338 -2.78 -0.78 10.02
CA LYS A 338 -1.56 -1.60 10.01
C LYS A 338 -1.50 -2.59 8.85
N ASN A 339 -2.65 -2.99 8.29
CA ASN A 339 -2.70 -3.92 7.16
C ASN A 339 -2.28 -3.25 5.85
N ALA A 340 -2.45 -1.93 5.74
CA ALA A 340 -1.95 -1.15 4.61
C ALA A 340 -0.45 -0.82 4.70
N VAL A 341 0.15 -1.02 5.89
CA VAL A 341 1.53 -0.57 6.18
C VAL A 341 2.30 -1.71 6.88
N PRO A 342 2.78 -2.72 6.12
CA PRO A 342 3.35 -3.95 6.70
C PRO A 342 4.60 -3.71 7.57
N TRP A 343 5.41 -2.69 7.27
CA TRP A 343 6.65 -2.41 8.01
C TRP A 343 6.46 -1.98 9.48
N VAL A 344 5.24 -1.67 9.95
CA VAL A 344 4.95 -1.47 11.38
C VAL A 344 4.78 -2.78 12.15
N ASN A 345 4.76 -3.92 11.46
CA ASN A 345 4.46 -5.24 12.05
C ASN A 345 5.68 -6.16 12.14
N TYR A 346 6.77 -5.85 11.44
CA TYR A 346 7.93 -6.74 11.37
C TYR A 346 9.06 -6.29 12.31
N THR A 347 9.56 -7.23 13.10
CA THR A 347 10.73 -7.04 13.95
C THR A 347 12.01 -7.42 13.21
N TYR A 348 13.17 -6.99 13.68
CA TYR A 348 14.45 -7.21 13.01
C TYR A 348 14.75 -8.69 12.71
N ASP A 349 14.45 -9.59 13.65
CA ASP A 349 14.64 -11.03 13.49
C ASP A 349 13.84 -11.63 12.30
N GLN A 350 12.71 -11.03 11.94
CA GLN A 350 11.91 -11.46 10.79
C GLN A 350 12.49 -10.98 9.44
N LEU A 351 13.35 -9.95 9.48
CA LEU A 351 14.06 -9.46 8.29
C LEU A 351 15.26 -10.34 7.93
N ILE A 352 15.69 -11.21 8.84
CA ILE A 352 16.82 -12.12 8.65
C ILE A 352 16.31 -13.42 8.02
N PRO A 353 17.00 -13.99 7.01
CA PRO A 353 16.58 -15.23 6.38
C PRO A 353 16.74 -16.43 7.30
N THR A 354 15.91 -17.45 7.12
CA THR A 354 16.01 -18.72 7.85
C THR A 354 17.34 -19.45 7.58
N TYR A 355 17.87 -19.34 6.36
CA TYR A 355 19.17 -19.93 6.02
C TYR A 355 20.32 -19.04 6.47
N VAL A 356 21.38 -19.66 7.00
CA VAL A 356 22.56 -18.94 7.49
C VAL A 356 23.25 -18.18 6.37
N MET A 357 23.42 -18.82 5.20
CA MET A 357 23.97 -18.23 3.98
C MET A 357 23.26 -18.83 2.75
N SER A 358 23.09 -18.02 1.71
CA SER A 358 22.46 -18.45 0.45
C SER A 358 23.26 -17.96 -0.77
N PRO A 359 24.52 -18.39 -0.93
CA PRO A 359 25.36 -17.99 -2.06
C PRO A 359 24.80 -18.57 -3.37
N LYS A 360 24.83 -17.76 -4.44
CA LYS A 360 24.52 -18.27 -5.80
C LYS A 360 25.71 -19.08 -6.32
N TYR A 361 25.49 -20.36 -6.56
CA TYR A 361 26.55 -21.27 -7.05
C TYR A 361 27.33 -20.71 -8.24
N LEU A 362 26.64 -20.13 -9.22
CA LEU A 362 27.27 -19.61 -10.43
C LEU A 362 28.24 -18.44 -10.20
N ASN A 363 28.19 -17.82 -9.05
CA ASN A 363 28.98 -16.65 -8.70
C ASN A 363 30.03 -16.93 -7.62
N VAL A 364 30.15 -18.18 -7.18
CA VAL A 364 31.18 -18.60 -6.22
C VAL A 364 32.41 -19.13 -7.01
N ASP A 365 33.54 -18.50 -6.83
CA ASP A 365 34.81 -18.89 -7.47
C ASP A 365 35.65 -19.76 -6.55
N LYS A 366 35.54 -19.57 -5.21
CA LYS A 366 36.28 -20.37 -4.25
C LYS A 366 35.50 -20.56 -2.96
N ILE A 367 35.63 -21.75 -2.38
CA ILE A 367 35.12 -22.04 -1.04
C ILE A 367 36.28 -22.57 -0.20
N THR A 368 36.52 -21.88 0.93
CA THR A 368 37.49 -22.35 1.93
C THR A 368 36.73 -22.88 3.15
N VAL A 369 37.06 -24.11 3.55
CA VAL A 369 36.47 -24.79 4.71
C VAL A 369 37.58 -25.11 5.71
N GLU A 370 37.48 -24.54 6.90
CA GLU A 370 38.40 -24.77 8.00
C GLU A 370 37.69 -25.59 9.07
N ALA A 371 38.16 -26.79 9.36
CA ALA A 371 37.60 -27.70 10.36
C ALA A 371 38.63 -28.73 10.86
N ASP A 372 38.54 -29.12 12.12
CA ASP A 372 39.44 -30.11 12.75
C ASP A 372 40.96 -29.81 12.55
N GLY A 373 41.31 -28.52 12.48
CA GLY A 373 42.69 -28.04 12.25
C GLY A 373 43.20 -28.26 10.84
N GLN A 374 42.31 -28.54 9.87
CA GLN A 374 42.61 -28.69 8.46
C GLN A 374 41.87 -27.63 7.65
N THR A 375 42.48 -27.23 6.53
CA THR A 375 41.91 -26.29 5.56
C THR A 375 41.71 -27.01 4.23
N TYR A 376 40.51 -26.89 3.67
CA TYR A 376 40.12 -27.41 2.36
C TYR A 376 39.74 -26.25 1.46
N GLU A 377 40.40 -26.11 0.32
CA GLU A 377 40.17 -25.08 -0.66
C GLU A 377 39.58 -25.68 -1.93
N PHE A 378 38.31 -25.39 -2.20
CA PHE A 378 37.63 -25.75 -3.43
C PHE A 378 37.67 -24.59 -4.40
N GLU A 379 38.38 -24.72 -5.51
CA GLU A 379 38.46 -23.74 -6.59
C GLU A 379 37.50 -24.16 -7.69
N ILE A 380 36.67 -23.19 -8.16
CA ILE A 380 35.61 -23.39 -9.15
C ILE A 380 35.90 -22.50 -10.35
N ASN A 381 36.50 -23.09 -11.39
CA ASN A 381 36.82 -22.38 -12.61
C ASN A 381 35.76 -22.64 -13.67
N ARG A 382 35.27 -21.59 -14.29
CA ARG A 382 34.25 -21.60 -15.35
C ARG A 382 34.81 -20.99 -16.62
N GLU A 383 34.83 -21.78 -17.71
CA GLU A 383 35.24 -21.33 -19.02
C GLU A 383 34.04 -21.36 -19.96
N THR A 384 33.64 -20.20 -20.47
CA THR A 384 32.56 -20.09 -21.45
C THR A 384 33.14 -20.11 -22.85
N ASN A 385 32.74 -21.12 -23.62
CA ASN A 385 33.08 -21.26 -25.03
C ASN A 385 31.86 -20.84 -25.86
N VAL A 386 32.08 -19.93 -26.81
CA VAL A 386 31.06 -19.52 -27.76
C VAL A 386 31.30 -20.29 -29.06
N SER A 387 30.28 -21.02 -29.53
CA SER A 387 30.29 -21.70 -30.80
C SER A 387 29.07 -21.29 -31.63
N TYR A 388 29.33 -21.04 -32.94
CA TYR A 388 28.25 -20.71 -33.87
C TYR A 388 27.47 -21.98 -34.25
N ASN A 389 26.18 -21.99 -34.08
CA ASN A 389 25.27 -23.02 -34.56
C ASN A 389 24.66 -22.64 -35.90
N ALA A 390 25.14 -23.28 -36.97
CA ALA A 390 24.68 -22.99 -38.35
C ALA A 390 23.23 -23.39 -38.62
N ASP A 391 22.65 -24.28 -37.83
CA ASP A 391 21.25 -24.74 -38.00
C ASP A 391 20.23 -23.75 -37.43
N SER A 392 20.64 -22.99 -36.40
CA SER A 392 19.77 -21.99 -35.75
C SER A 392 20.17 -20.55 -36.07
N ASP A 393 21.27 -20.32 -36.81
CA ASP A 393 21.87 -19.02 -37.08
C ASP A 393 22.10 -18.18 -35.80
N THR A 394 22.54 -18.85 -34.72
CA THR A 394 22.77 -18.24 -33.41
C THR A 394 24.08 -18.72 -32.81
N ASP A 395 24.72 -17.86 -31.99
CA ASP A 395 25.81 -18.27 -31.13
C ASP A 395 25.28 -19.11 -29.96
N VAL A 396 25.93 -20.22 -29.71
CA VAL A 396 25.66 -21.12 -28.57
C VAL A 396 26.79 -20.98 -27.58
N GLU A 397 26.47 -20.50 -26.38
CA GLU A 397 27.40 -20.44 -25.27
C GLU A 397 27.36 -21.76 -24.51
N THR A 398 28.52 -22.34 -24.28
CA THR A 398 28.71 -23.58 -23.46
C THR A 398 29.70 -23.28 -22.35
N THR A 399 29.25 -23.35 -21.10
CA THR A 399 30.14 -23.16 -19.94
C THR A 399 30.62 -24.53 -19.45
N VAL A 400 31.93 -24.71 -19.37
CA VAL A 400 32.60 -25.86 -18.76
C VAL A 400 33.05 -25.47 -17.36
N THR A 401 32.59 -26.20 -16.34
CA THR A 401 32.99 -25.98 -14.96
C THR A 401 34.05 -27.02 -14.56
N THR A 402 35.15 -26.58 -14.00
CA THR A 402 36.19 -27.40 -13.44
C THR A 402 36.35 -27.11 -11.95
N ILE A 403 36.27 -28.14 -11.13
CA ILE A 403 36.36 -28.02 -9.67
C ILE A 403 37.57 -28.79 -9.19
N THR A 404 38.37 -28.13 -8.33
CA THR A 404 39.53 -28.78 -7.69
C THR A 404 39.52 -28.54 -6.18
N CYS A 405 40.09 -29.49 -5.42
CA CYS A 405 40.39 -29.30 -4.01
C CYS A 405 41.86 -29.69 -3.76
N GLY A 406 42.69 -28.74 -3.33
CA GLY A 406 44.12 -28.95 -3.17
C GLY A 406 44.81 -29.45 -4.44
N GLY A 407 44.37 -28.98 -5.61
CA GLY A 407 44.86 -29.37 -6.94
C GLY A 407 44.36 -30.74 -7.45
N LYS A 408 43.50 -31.45 -6.74
CA LYS A 408 42.86 -32.70 -7.18
C LYS A 408 41.48 -32.38 -7.76
N ALA A 409 41.16 -33.00 -8.89
CA ALA A 409 39.84 -32.83 -9.51
C ALA A 409 38.70 -33.39 -8.64
N VAL A 410 37.61 -32.63 -8.55
CA VAL A 410 36.35 -33.05 -7.94
C VAL A 410 35.28 -33.03 -9.02
N SER A 411 34.50 -34.11 -9.15
CA SER A 411 33.44 -34.16 -10.14
C SER A 411 32.28 -33.23 -9.79
N GLU A 412 31.66 -32.68 -10.81
CA GLU A 412 30.47 -31.82 -10.60
C GLU A 412 29.34 -32.54 -9.85
N GLU A 413 29.15 -33.83 -10.10
CA GLU A 413 28.17 -34.69 -9.42
C GLU A 413 28.39 -34.69 -7.90
N VAL A 414 29.58 -34.90 -7.44
CA VAL A 414 29.95 -34.89 -6.02
C VAL A 414 29.85 -33.49 -5.45
N PHE A 415 30.37 -32.51 -6.17
CA PHE A 415 30.42 -31.15 -5.69
C PHE A 415 29.03 -30.51 -5.59
N ASN A 416 28.12 -30.77 -6.52
CA ASN A 416 26.76 -30.20 -6.47
C ASN A 416 25.99 -30.68 -5.24
N VAL A 417 26.08 -31.97 -4.89
CA VAL A 417 25.47 -32.49 -3.65
C VAL A 417 26.13 -31.86 -2.41
N TYR A 418 27.45 -31.77 -2.42
CA TYR A 418 28.21 -31.14 -1.34
C TYR A 418 27.81 -29.64 -1.16
N PHE A 419 27.74 -28.88 -2.27
CA PHE A 419 27.35 -27.46 -2.23
C PHE A 419 25.95 -27.29 -1.70
N GLN A 420 24.99 -28.11 -2.12
CA GLN A 420 23.62 -28.10 -1.58
C GLN A 420 23.62 -28.37 -0.07
N ASN A 421 24.39 -29.34 0.41
CA ASN A 421 24.51 -29.59 1.84
C ASN A 421 25.16 -28.42 2.56
N LEU A 422 26.22 -27.84 2.01
CA LEU A 422 26.98 -26.72 2.58
C LEU A 422 26.11 -25.47 2.77
N THR A 423 25.14 -25.23 1.87
CA THR A 423 24.26 -24.07 1.90
C THR A 423 22.92 -24.34 2.60
N SER A 424 22.72 -25.53 3.15
CA SER A 424 21.47 -25.97 3.78
C SER A 424 21.34 -25.59 5.26
N SER A 425 22.34 -24.90 5.84
CA SER A 425 22.32 -24.50 7.25
C SER A 425 21.14 -23.61 7.57
N LYS A 426 20.29 -24.03 8.50
CA LYS A 426 19.14 -23.23 8.99
C LYS A 426 19.41 -22.69 10.38
N ARG A 427 18.96 -21.48 10.62
CA ARG A 427 18.93 -20.88 11.96
C ARG A 427 17.85 -21.58 12.80
N SER A 428 18.19 -21.95 14.03
CA SER A 428 17.24 -22.46 15.03
C SER A 428 16.80 -21.36 15.99
N ASP A 429 17.64 -20.36 16.21
CA ASP A 429 17.35 -19.12 16.88
C ASP A 429 17.91 -17.99 16.00
N MET A 430 17.11 -16.99 15.70
CA MET A 430 17.43 -15.98 14.68
C MET A 430 18.57 -15.05 15.13
N ILE A 431 18.54 -14.61 16.39
CA ILE A 431 19.53 -13.71 16.98
C ILE A 431 19.90 -14.27 18.36
N VAL A 432 21.20 -14.31 18.64
CA VAL A 432 21.75 -14.67 19.97
C VAL A 432 22.97 -13.81 20.26
N ASP A 433 23.45 -13.86 21.51
CA ASP A 433 24.68 -13.17 21.91
C ASP A 433 25.90 -13.73 21.18
N MET A 434 26.90 -12.87 20.91
CA MET A 434 28.17 -13.29 20.32
C MET A 434 28.83 -14.36 21.15
N PRO A 435 29.39 -15.43 20.52
CA PRO A 435 29.94 -16.59 21.20
C PRO A 435 31.37 -16.34 21.72
N GLU A 436 31.54 -15.33 22.59
CA GLU A 436 32.86 -14.98 23.14
C GLU A 436 33.55 -16.14 23.82
N GLY A 437 34.82 -16.34 23.50
CA GLY A 437 35.66 -17.36 24.09
C GLY A 437 35.31 -18.82 23.80
N LYS A 438 34.33 -19.09 22.93
CA LYS A 438 33.94 -20.44 22.49
C LYS A 438 34.91 -20.94 21.41
N LYS A 439 35.07 -22.27 21.35
CA LYS A 439 35.92 -22.94 20.37
C LYS A 439 35.23 -22.92 18.99
N GLU A 440 35.98 -22.53 17.96
CA GLU A 440 35.56 -22.68 16.56
C GLU A 440 35.58 -24.16 16.14
N LEU A 441 34.48 -24.59 15.52
CA LEU A 441 34.30 -25.95 15.04
C LEU A 441 34.42 -26.02 13.51
N LEU A 442 33.84 -25.06 12.83
CA LEU A 442 33.75 -25.00 11.38
C LEU A 442 33.75 -23.53 10.95
N LYS A 443 34.59 -23.19 9.96
CA LYS A 443 34.53 -21.88 9.32
C LYS A 443 34.40 -22.09 7.80
N LEU A 444 33.42 -21.42 7.24
CA LEU A 444 33.15 -21.37 5.80
C LEU A 444 33.50 -19.98 5.29
N THR A 445 34.25 -19.90 4.21
CA THR A 445 34.50 -18.64 3.48
C THR A 445 34.18 -18.87 2.01
N PHE A 446 33.29 -18.04 1.48
CA PHE A 446 32.95 -17.99 0.06
C PHE A 446 33.62 -16.76 -0.57
N GLU A 447 34.35 -16.97 -1.67
CA GLU A 447 34.88 -15.91 -2.50
C GLU A 447 34.04 -15.85 -3.78
N PHE A 448 33.54 -14.66 -4.10
CA PHE A 448 32.64 -14.44 -5.24
C PHE A 448 33.34 -13.81 -6.42
N SER A 449 32.79 -13.99 -7.62
CA SER A 449 33.32 -13.45 -8.87
C SER A 449 33.39 -11.92 -8.93
N ASP A 450 32.65 -11.21 -8.06
CA ASP A 450 32.73 -9.75 -7.90
C ASP A 450 33.84 -9.32 -6.91
N GLY A 451 34.60 -10.25 -6.38
CA GLY A 451 35.70 -10.01 -5.43
C GLY A 451 35.24 -9.86 -3.97
N LYS A 452 33.95 -9.97 -3.69
CA LYS A 452 33.44 -9.99 -2.31
C LYS A 452 33.67 -11.34 -1.64
N THR A 453 33.56 -11.35 -0.32
CA THR A 453 33.62 -12.55 0.49
C THR A 453 32.44 -12.63 1.43
N GLY A 454 31.99 -13.87 1.73
CA GLY A 454 31.02 -14.14 2.78
C GLY A 454 31.55 -15.19 3.73
N THR A 455 31.34 -15.01 5.03
CA THR A 455 31.86 -15.94 6.06
C THR A 455 30.76 -16.42 6.99
N ALA A 456 30.86 -17.69 7.40
CA ALA A 456 30.06 -18.26 8.48
C ALA A 456 30.98 -19.07 9.41
N VAL A 457 31.05 -18.69 10.68
CA VAL A 457 31.88 -19.37 11.69
C VAL A 457 30.99 -20.02 12.74
N TYR A 458 31.10 -21.33 12.89
CA TYR A 458 30.30 -22.12 13.82
C TYR A 458 31.15 -22.46 15.06
N TYR A 459 30.58 -22.23 16.23
CA TYR A 459 31.24 -22.41 17.52
C TYR A 459 30.66 -23.58 18.31
N GLU A 460 31.43 -24.10 19.26
CA GLU A 460 30.95 -25.07 20.23
C GLU A 460 29.77 -24.47 21.04
N GLY A 461 28.69 -25.25 21.08
CA GLY A 461 27.47 -24.82 21.75
C GLY A 461 26.89 -25.89 22.66
N GLU A 462 25.66 -25.67 23.11
CA GLU A 462 24.94 -26.54 24.03
C GLU A 462 23.59 -26.97 23.43
N ASN A 463 22.99 -28.03 23.99
CA ASN A 463 21.64 -28.46 23.62
C ASN A 463 21.48 -28.79 22.13
N ARG A 464 22.53 -29.33 21.47
CA ARG A 464 22.56 -29.65 20.04
C ARG A 464 22.48 -28.41 19.12
N LYS A 465 22.80 -27.24 19.64
CA LYS A 465 22.89 -26.00 18.90
C LYS A 465 24.33 -25.51 18.89
N CYS A 466 24.75 -24.95 17.78
CA CYS A 466 26.04 -24.32 17.58
C CYS A 466 25.80 -22.84 17.28
N PRO A 467 26.31 -21.90 18.05
CA PRO A 467 26.33 -20.50 17.64
C PRO A 467 27.04 -20.37 16.30
N VAL A 468 26.48 -19.59 15.40
CA VAL A 468 27.08 -19.26 14.12
C VAL A 468 27.10 -17.74 13.95
N VAL A 469 28.26 -17.22 13.55
CA VAL A 469 28.46 -15.79 13.27
C VAL A 469 28.65 -15.61 11.77
N VAL A 470 27.81 -14.78 11.17
CA VAL A 470 27.87 -14.43 9.74
C VAL A 470 28.56 -13.10 9.58
N ASN A 471 29.54 -13.01 8.70
CA ASN A 471 30.34 -11.82 8.38
C ASN A 471 30.92 -11.07 9.61
N GLY A 472 31.02 -11.76 10.75
CA GLY A 472 31.54 -11.18 11.99
C GLY A 472 30.57 -10.31 12.78
N THR A 473 29.34 -10.12 12.32
CA THR A 473 28.35 -9.20 12.91
C THR A 473 27.13 -9.93 13.47
N LEU A 474 26.45 -10.72 12.68
CA LEU A 474 25.20 -11.40 13.06
C LEU A 474 25.48 -12.77 13.70
N ALA A 475 25.14 -12.92 14.98
CA ALA A 475 25.15 -14.20 15.68
C ALA A 475 23.75 -14.82 15.76
N SER A 476 23.67 -16.11 15.43
CA SER A 476 22.46 -16.93 15.50
C SER A 476 22.82 -18.34 15.97
N ASN A 477 21.85 -19.23 16.20
CA ASN A 477 22.15 -20.65 16.41
C ASN A 477 21.83 -21.47 15.17
N ALA A 478 22.68 -22.45 14.85
CA ALA A 478 22.45 -23.50 13.90
C ALA A 478 22.40 -24.88 14.61
N PHE A 479 22.04 -25.94 13.88
CA PHE A 479 22.00 -27.30 14.43
C PHE A 479 23.39 -27.95 14.42
N GLU A 480 23.78 -28.55 15.55
CA GLU A 480 25.06 -29.30 15.68
C GLU A 480 25.16 -30.42 14.65
N SER A 481 24.05 -31.08 14.30
CA SER A 481 24.01 -32.13 13.29
C SER A 481 24.46 -31.65 11.91
N TYR A 482 24.15 -30.41 11.56
CA TYR A 482 24.64 -29.78 10.33
C TYR A 482 26.16 -29.63 10.37
N VAL A 483 26.73 -29.07 11.43
CA VAL A 483 28.18 -28.84 11.57
C VAL A 483 28.94 -30.16 11.47
N THR A 484 28.48 -31.19 12.19
CA THR A 484 29.09 -32.54 12.17
C THR A 484 29.06 -33.13 10.77
N LYS A 485 27.92 -33.02 10.07
CA LYS A 485 27.79 -33.56 8.72
C LYS A 485 28.68 -32.82 7.72
N ILE A 486 28.70 -31.48 7.74
CA ILE A 486 29.53 -30.72 6.80
C ILE A 486 31.03 -31.01 6.97
N ILE A 487 31.51 -31.16 8.19
CA ILE A 487 32.90 -31.57 8.44
C ILE A 487 33.21 -32.95 7.79
N ALA A 488 32.29 -33.90 7.91
CA ALA A 488 32.43 -35.22 7.28
C ALA A 488 32.34 -35.15 5.76
N ASP A 489 31.34 -34.43 5.23
CA ASP A 489 31.12 -34.28 3.79
C ASP A 489 32.27 -33.57 3.09
N THR A 490 32.88 -32.57 3.74
CA THR A 490 34.07 -31.87 3.22
C THR A 490 35.23 -32.82 2.95
N LYS A 491 35.49 -33.76 3.86
CA LYS A 491 36.54 -34.76 3.71
C LYS A 491 36.26 -35.70 2.53
N LEU A 492 34.99 -36.12 2.37
CA LEU A 492 34.58 -36.98 1.26
C LEU A 492 34.68 -36.23 -0.09
N ALA A 493 34.14 -34.99 -0.15
CA ALA A 493 34.18 -34.19 -1.37
C ALA A 493 35.60 -33.85 -1.81
N ALA A 494 36.51 -33.52 -0.88
CA ALA A 494 37.93 -33.27 -1.17
C ALA A 494 38.67 -34.50 -1.74
N GLU A 495 38.19 -35.73 -1.45
CA GLU A 495 38.71 -36.99 -2.00
C GLU A 495 37.90 -37.44 -3.25
N ASN A 496 37.00 -36.62 -3.77
CA ASN A 496 36.06 -36.95 -4.86
C ASN A 496 35.25 -38.23 -4.58
N LYS A 497 34.83 -38.42 -3.35
CA LYS A 497 33.95 -39.51 -2.90
C LYS A 497 32.50 -39.00 -2.81
N ALA A 498 31.56 -39.90 -3.06
CA ALA A 498 30.14 -39.60 -2.98
C ALA A 498 29.77 -39.05 -1.60
N VAL A 499 28.95 -37.99 -1.63
CA VAL A 499 28.35 -37.31 -0.47
C VAL A 499 26.86 -37.59 -0.48
N ASP A 500 26.30 -38.00 0.66
CA ASP A 500 24.84 -38.18 0.78
C ASP A 500 24.14 -36.86 1.00
N SER A 501 23.01 -36.64 0.31
CA SER A 501 22.17 -35.45 0.52
C SER A 501 21.65 -35.39 1.97
N ILE A 502 21.54 -34.17 2.51
CA ILE A 502 20.90 -33.91 3.80
C ILE A 502 19.36 -34.11 3.75
N TYR A 503 18.78 -34.09 2.54
CA TYR A 503 17.33 -34.21 2.30
C TYR A 503 16.93 -35.55 1.75
#